data_852e4cfcc54e3a4a27310a6595cbf437
#
_entry.id   852e4cfcc54e3a4a27310a6595cbf437
#
_cell.length_a   1.000
_cell.length_b   1.000
_cell.length_c   1.000
_cell.angle_alpha   90.00
_cell.angle_beta   90.00
_cell.angle_gamma   90.00
#
_symmetry.space_group_name_H-M   'P 1'
#
loop_
_entity.id
_entity.type
_entity.pdbx_description
1 polymer ?
#
loop_
_entity_poly.entity_id
_entity_poly.type
_entity_poly.pdbx_seq_one_letter_code
_entity_poly.pdbx_strand_id
1 'polypeptide(L)'
;MSSNPARLFVIAAPSGAGKTTLVKLLLERNPGLEFSVSYTTREKRKTEVDGRDYFFVDKERFLELKEDGELLESAQVFGNHYGTGRSQVEQHLEKGNHVILEIDWQGARQVRESMPDCVSIFILPPAREELERRLKDRGTDSDEVIARRLQEAEGDMTHWDEFDFVIVNDDLDIAVGELEAVVDGKGDANRSSSPELRQKLESILV
;
A
#
# COMPACT_ATOMS: atom_id res chain seq x y z
N MET A 1 1.48 2.29 31.54
CA MET A 1 1.23 2.70 30.14
C MET A 1 1.07 1.42 29.35
N SER A 2 -0.14 1.11 28.92
CA SER A 2 -0.40 -0.10 28.11
C SER A 2 0.12 0.21 26.70
N SER A 3 1.33 -0.28 26.38
CA SER A 3 1.79 -0.25 25.00
C SER A 3 0.90 -1.20 24.21
N ASN A 4 0.13 -0.68 23.25
CA ASN A 4 -0.52 -1.54 22.26
C ASN A 4 0.55 -2.45 21.65
N PRO A 5 0.26 -3.74 21.43
CA PRO A 5 1.22 -4.61 20.76
C PRO A 5 1.58 -4.04 19.38
N ALA A 6 2.82 -4.24 18.96
CA ALA A 6 3.26 -3.87 17.61
C ALA A 6 2.35 -4.53 16.57
N ARG A 7 2.02 -3.79 15.50
CA ARG A 7 1.12 -4.24 14.45
C ARG A 7 1.74 -4.01 13.08
N LEU A 8 1.40 -4.91 12.17
CA LEU A 8 1.68 -4.78 10.75
C LEU A 8 0.50 -4.12 10.05
N PHE A 9 0.74 -3.01 9.37
CA PHE A 9 -0.22 -2.29 8.54
C PHE A 9 0.12 -2.52 7.07
N VAL A 10 -0.85 -2.99 6.32
CA VAL A 10 -0.73 -3.27 4.88
C VAL A 10 -1.58 -2.24 4.14
N ILE A 11 -0.93 -1.37 3.37
CA ILE A 11 -1.60 -0.30 2.64
C ILE A 11 -1.52 -0.60 1.14
N ALA A 12 -2.69 -0.77 0.53
CA ALA A 12 -2.83 -0.94 -0.91
C ALA A 12 -3.68 0.17 -1.53
N ALA A 13 -3.54 0.36 -2.83
CA ALA A 13 -4.29 1.35 -3.58
C ALA A 13 -4.16 1.09 -5.09
N PRO A 14 -5.12 1.53 -5.90
CA PRO A 14 -4.95 1.58 -7.34
C PRO A 14 -3.89 2.60 -7.75
N SER A 15 -3.32 2.40 -8.93
CA SER A 15 -2.33 3.34 -9.48
C SER A 15 -2.91 4.75 -9.61
N GLY A 16 -2.25 5.76 -9.02
CA GLY A 16 -2.71 7.15 -9.06
C GLY A 16 -3.56 7.61 -7.87
N ALA A 17 -3.97 6.73 -6.96
CA ALA A 17 -4.78 7.09 -5.78
C ALA A 17 -4.03 7.94 -4.74
N GLY A 18 -2.69 8.09 -4.84
CA GLY A 18 -1.89 8.92 -3.93
C GLY A 18 -1.29 8.17 -2.75
N LYS A 19 -1.26 6.84 -2.77
CA LYS A 19 -0.74 5.97 -1.71
C LYS A 19 0.62 6.42 -1.17
N THR A 20 1.63 6.55 -2.03
CA THR A 20 3.00 6.92 -1.63
C THR A 20 3.07 8.27 -0.92
N THR A 21 2.26 9.25 -1.36
CA THR A 21 2.20 10.57 -0.70
C THR A 21 1.60 10.44 0.71
N LEU A 22 0.50 9.71 0.85
CA LEU A 22 -0.16 9.48 2.12
C LEU A 22 0.73 8.70 3.10
N VAL A 23 1.37 7.62 2.64
CA VAL A 23 2.30 6.82 3.46
C VAL A 23 3.48 7.67 3.93
N LYS A 24 4.06 8.50 3.05
CA LYS A 24 5.15 9.40 3.42
C LYS A 24 4.74 10.39 4.52
N LEU A 25 3.60 11.05 4.37
CA LEU A 25 3.10 11.99 5.38
C LEU A 25 2.76 11.30 6.69
N LEU A 26 2.18 10.10 6.63
CA LEU A 26 1.90 9.29 7.82
C LEU A 26 3.19 8.99 8.60
N LEU A 27 4.25 8.55 7.91
CA LEU A 27 5.56 8.28 8.51
C LEU A 27 6.22 9.54 9.09
N GLU A 28 6.13 10.68 8.40
CA GLU A 28 6.65 11.97 8.89
C GLU A 28 5.96 12.42 10.19
N ARG A 29 4.64 12.17 10.31
CA ARG A 29 3.86 12.54 11.50
C ARG A 29 3.99 11.53 12.65
N ASN A 30 4.39 10.28 12.35
CA ASN A 30 4.42 9.18 13.31
C ASN A 30 5.80 8.51 13.37
N PRO A 31 6.78 9.06 14.10
CA PRO A 31 8.16 8.54 14.16
C PRO A 31 8.29 7.11 14.73
N GLY A 32 7.23 6.56 15.31
CA GLY A 32 7.18 5.18 15.83
C GLY A 32 6.74 4.15 14.79
N LEU A 33 6.47 4.57 13.54
CA LEU A 33 6.16 3.69 12.43
C LEU A 33 7.41 3.41 11.60
N GLU A 34 7.65 2.14 11.31
CA GLU A 34 8.75 1.70 10.46
C GLU A 34 8.22 1.35 9.06
N PHE A 35 8.93 1.80 8.04
CA PHE A 35 8.63 1.44 6.66
C PHE A 35 9.44 0.21 6.25
N SER A 36 8.76 -0.83 5.76
CA SER A 36 9.47 -1.99 5.20
C SER A 36 9.86 -1.71 3.75
N VAL A 37 11.16 -1.75 3.49
CA VAL A 37 11.71 -1.57 2.15
C VAL A 37 11.56 -2.87 1.35
N SER A 38 10.85 -2.81 0.22
CA SER A 38 10.60 -3.96 -0.65
C SER A 38 11.79 -4.28 -1.55
N TYR A 39 11.92 -5.55 -1.93
CA TYR A 39 12.80 -5.99 -3.02
C TYR A 39 12.13 -5.74 -4.37
N THR A 40 12.94 -5.42 -5.40
CA THR A 40 12.45 -5.31 -6.78
C THR A 40 13.49 -5.70 -7.80
N THR A 41 13.03 -6.28 -8.91
CA THR A 41 13.87 -6.53 -10.10
C THR A 41 13.84 -5.40 -11.12
N ARG A 42 13.09 -4.33 -10.83
CA ARG A 42 13.06 -3.13 -11.66
C ARG A 42 14.39 -2.40 -11.58
N GLU A 43 14.87 -1.89 -12.69
CA GLU A 43 16.03 -1.01 -12.69
C GLU A 43 15.83 0.23 -11.82
N LYS A 44 16.88 0.58 -11.09
CA LYS A 44 16.91 1.74 -10.21
C LYS A 44 16.82 3.04 -11.01
N ARG A 45 15.92 3.93 -10.64
CA ARG A 45 15.85 5.29 -11.20
C ARG A 45 16.98 6.15 -10.64
N LYS A 46 17.31 7.26 -11.37
CA LYS A 46 18.44 8.15 -11.00
C LYS A 46 18.34 8.76 -9.60
N THR A 47 17.13 8.99 -9.11
CA THR A 47 16.86 9.63 -7.81
C THR A 47 16.67 8.63 -6.67
N GLU A 48 16.57 7.34 -6.98
CA GLU A 48 16.37 6.29 -5.97
C GLU A 48 17.69 5.83 -5.36
N VAL A 49 17.63 5.38 -4.11
CA VAL A 49 18.78 4.87 -3.35
C VAL A 49 18.49 3.44 -2.93
N ASP A 50 19.43 2.53 -3.23
CA ASP A 50 19.35 1.14 -2.81
C ASP A 50 19.33 1.01 -1.30
N GLY A 51 18.48 0.11 -0.78
CA GLY A 51 18.27 -0.09 0.66
C GLY A 51 17.41 0.98 1.35
N ARG A 52 17.05 2.06 0.64
CA ARG A 52 16.14 3.11 1.16
C ARG A 52 14.79 3.11 0.43
N ASP A 53 14.82 3.16 -0.90
CA ASP A 53 13.60 3.20 -1.72
C ASP A 53 13.16 1.78 -2.10
N TYR A 54 14.10 0.94 -2.45
CA TYR A 54 13.98 -0.50 -2.70
C TYR A 54 15.33 -1.19 -2.46
N PHE A 55 15.30 -2.51 -2.22
CA PHE A 55 16.43 -3.40 -2.46
C PHE A 55 16.40 -3.83 -3.92
N PHE A 56 17.30 -3.28 -4.74
CA PHE A 56 17.35 -3.60 -6.17
C PHE A 56 18.18 -4.85 -6.37
N VAL A 57 17.53 -5.91 -6.83
CA VAL A 57 18.14 -7.23 -7.07
C VAL A 57 17.89 -7.68 -8.50
N ASP A 58 18.72 -8.58 -9.01
CA ASP A 58 18.41 -9.26 -10.26
C ASP A 58 17.31 -10.32 -10.08
N LYS A 59 16.82 -10.84 -11.20
CA LYS A 59 15.73 -11.81 -11.21
C LYS A 59 16.12 -13.13 -10.53
N GLU A 60 17.37 -13.56 -10.67
CA GLU A 60 17.88 -14.79 -10.09
C GLU A 60 17.85 -14.72 -8.57
N ARG A 61 18.41 -13.63 -8.02
CA ARG A 61 18.38 -13.39 -6.56
C ARG A 61 16.96 -13.24 -6.01
N PHE A 62 16.06 -12.61 -6.76
CA PHE A 62 14.66 -12.49 -6.33
C PHE A 62 13.97 -13.84 -6.24
N LEU A 63 14.20 -14.72 -7.22
CA LEU A 63 13.62 -16.06 -7.23
C LEU A 63 14.18 -16.94 -6.10
N GLU A 64 15.49 -16.84 -5.79
CA GLU A 64 16.08 -17.49 -4.62
C GLU A 64 15.36 -17.08 -3.33
N LEU A 65 15.23 -15.73 -3.08
CA LEU A 65 14.53 -15.23 -1.90
C LEU A 65 13.10 -15.76 -1.77
N LYS A 66 12.42 -15.91 -2.92
CA LYS A 66 11.07 -16.47 -2.95
C LYS A 66 11.05 -17.97 -2.65
N GLU A 67 11.94 -18.76 -3.25
CA GLU A 67 12.04 -20.22 -3.06
C GLU A 67 12.46 -20.56 -1.62
N ASP A 68 13.35 -19.78 -1.03
CA ASP A 68 13.81 -19.92 0.35
C ASP A 68 12.74 -19.46 1.40
N GLY A 69 11.60 -18.93 0.96
CA GLY A 69 10.54 -18.44 1.85
C GLY A 69 10.90 -17.16 2.61
N GLU A 70 11.93 -16.43 2.15
CA GLU A 70 12.37 -15.18 2.76
C GLU A 70 11.44 -13.99 2.47
N LEU A 71 10.48 -14.15 1.55
CA LEU A 71 9.47 -13.13 1.23
C LEU A 71 8.14 -13.44 1.93
N LEU A 72 7.50 -12.40 2.50
CA LEU A 72 6.13 -12.46 3.02
C LEU A 72 5.11 -12.52 1.90
N GLU A 73 5.37 -11.76 0.84
CA GLU A 73 4.57 -11.69 -0.37
C GLU A 73 5.47 -11.46 -1.57
N SER A 74 4.99 -11.81 -2.75
CA SER A 74 5.61 -11.43 -4.02
C SER A 74 4.58 -11.24 -5.11
N ALA A 75 4.72 -10.17 -5.88
CA ALA A 75 3.86 -9.85 -7.03
C ALA A 75 4.70 -9.49 -8.27
N GLN A 76 4.10 -9.63 -9.44
CA GLN A 76 4.67 -9.15 -10.69
C GLN A 76 3.83 -7.99 -11.20
N VAL A 77 4.44 -6.81 -11.30
CA VAL A 77 3.78 -5.58 -11.75
C VAL A 77 4.58 -5.00 -12.92
N PHE A 78 3.94 -4.78 -14.06
CA PHE A 78 4.57 -4.26 -15.29
C PHE A 78 5.85 -5.02 -15.69
N GLY A 79 5.84 -6.36 -15.55
CA GLY A 79 6.96 -7.22 -15.94
C GLY A 79 8.11 -7.30 -14.93
N ASN A 80 8.07 -6.53 -13.85
CA ASN A 80 9.05 -6.59 -12.77
C ASN A 80 8.48 -7.31 -11.55
N HIS A 81 9.37 -7.95 -10.79
CA HIS A 81 9.01 -8.56 -9.51
C HIS A 81 9.16 -7.57 -8.37
N TYR A 82 8.26 -7.67 -7.40
CA TYR A 82 8.28 -6.94 -6.14
C TYR A 82 8.00 -7.91 -5.01
N GLY A 83 8.58 -7.69 -3.83
CA GLY A 83 8.33 -8.55 -2.68
C GLY A 83 8.83 -7.94 -1.38
N THR A 84 8.19 -8.30 -0.29
CA THR A 84 8.51 -7.82 1.06
C THR A 84 9.31 -8.85 1.83
N GLY A 85 10.47 -8.46 2.37
CA GLY A 85 11.31 -9.35 3.18
C GLY A 85 10.68 -9.68 4.53
N ARG A 86 10.50 -10.98 4.81
CA ARG A 86 9.91 -11.49 6.05
C ARG A 86 10.71 -11.08 7.28
N SER A 87 12.02 -11.34 7.28
CA SER A 87 12.88 -11.10 8.43
C SER A 87 12.93 -9.63 8.86
N GLN A 88 12.88 -8.69 7.91
CA GLN A 88 12.84 -7.26 8.21
C GLN A 88 11.58 -6.88 8.98
N VAL A 89 10.42 -7.35 8.54
CA VAL A 89 9.13 -7.08 9.18
C VAL A 89 9.10 -7.68 10.59
N GLU A 90 9.46 -8.95 10.73
CA GLU A 90 9.47 -9.66 12.01
C GLU A 90 10.39 -8.97 13.03
N GLN A 91 11.60 -8.58 12.64
CA GLN A 91 12.54 -7.87 13.51
C GLN A 91 12.00 -6.53 14.04
N HIS A 92 11.28 -5.76 13.23
CA HIS A 92 10.68 -4.50 13.67
C HIS A 92 9.52 -4.75 14.64
N LEU A 93 8.66 -5.72 14.34
CA LEU A 93 7.54 -6.11 15.25
C LEU A 93 8.04 -6.63 16.59
N GLU A 94 9.10 -7.47 16.62
CA GLU A 94 9.74 -7.97 17.83
C GLU A 94 10.32 -6.85 18.71
N LYS A 95 10.82 -5.77 18.09
CA LYS A 95 11.29 -4.57 18.80
C LYS A 95 10.16 -3.71 19.35
N GLY A 96 8.91 -4.06 19.08
CA GLY A 96 7.73 -3.30 19.49
C GLY A 96 7.36 -2.15 18.57
N ASN A 97 7.94 -2.06 17.37
CA ASN A 97 7.63 -1.03 16.39
C ASN A 97 6.48 -1.47 15.48
N HIS A 98 5.56 -0.57 15.19
CA HIS A 98 4.59 -0.78 14.12
C HIS A 98 5.28 -0.75 12.75
N VAL A 99 4.84 -1.59 11.82
CA VAL A 99 5.42 -1.68 10.48
C VAL A 99 4.37 -1.36 9.42
N ILE A 100 4.76 -0.60 8.40
CA ILE A 100 3.94 -0.32 7.22
C ILE A 100 4.51 -1.02 6.00
N LEU A 101 3.64 -1.72 5.27
CA LEU A 101 3.89 -2.21 3.91
C LEU A 101 3.11 -1.37 2.91
N GLU A 102 3.79 -0.89 1.87
CA GLU A 102 3.18 -0.24 0.72
C GLU A 102 3.22 -1.20 -0.47
N ILE A 103 2.16 -1.98 -0.67
CA ILE A 103 2.10 -3.06 -1.67
C ILE A 103 0.83 -2.96 -2.52
N ASP A 104 0.65 -3.88 -3.49
CA ASP A 104 -0.59 -4.00 -4.24
C ASP A 104 -1.60 -4.93 -3.52
N TRP A 105 -2.82 -5.03 -4.08
CA TRP A 105 -3.87 -5.85 -3.48
C TRP A 105 -3.54 -7.35 -3.49
N GLN A 106 -2.76 -7.84 -4.48
CA GLN A 106 -2.36 -9.25 -4.57
C GLN A 106 -1.36 -9.59 -3.48
N GLY A 107 -0.37 -8.72 -3.25
CA GLY A 107 0.57 -8.83 -2.14
C GLY A 107 -0.14 -8.72 -0.79
N ALA A 108 -1.10 -7.79 -0.65
CA ALA A 108 -1.90 -7.66 0.57
C ALA A 108 -2.66 -8.95 0.92
N ARG A 109 -3.22 -9.65 -0.07
CA ARG A 109 -3.88 -10.94 0.12
C ARG A 109 -2.92 -11.99 0.67
N GLN A 110 -1.71 -12.11 0.10
CA GLN A 110 -0.67 -13.04 0.58
C GLN A 110 -0.22 -12.72 2.01
N VAL A 111 -0.03 -11.42 2.33
CA VAL A 111 0.32 -11.02 3.72
C VAL A 111 -0.78 -11.37 4.69
N ARG A 112 -2.05 -11.14 4.37
CA ARG A 112 -3.20 -11.49 5.23
C ARG A 112 -3.29 -13.01 5.48
N GLU A 113 -2.92 -13.84 4.51
CA GLU A 113 -2.86 -15.30 4.68
C GLU A 113 -1.70 -15.72 5.60
N SER A 114 -0.54 -15.09 5.47
CA SER A 114 0.66 -15.43 6.25
C SER A 114 0.75 -14.75 7.61
N MET A 115 0.12 -13.59 7.77
CA MET A 115 0.08 -12.79 9.01
C MET A 115 -1.36 -12.27 9.26
N PRO A 116 -2.29 -13.13 9.69
CA PRO A 116 -3.72 -12.80 9.78
C PRO A 116 -4.06 -11.69 10.78
N ASP A 117 -3.16 -11.36 11.71
CA ASP A 117 -3.31 -10.26 12.67
C ASP A 117 -2.90 -8.90 12.08
N CYS A 118 -2.49 -8.83 10.81
CA CYS A 118 -2.19 -7.56 10.14
C CYS A 118 -3.47 -6.73 9.96
N VAL A 119 -3.28 -5.41 9.93
CA VAL A 119 -4.36 -4.45 9.65
C VAL A 119 -4.25 -4.01 8.20
N SER A 120 -5.25 -4.29 7.39
CA SER A 120 -5.25 -3.97 5.97
C SER A 120 -6.07 -2.73 5.65
N ILE A 121 -5.49 -1.82 4.85
CA ILE A 121 -6.06 -0.51 4.52
C ILE A 121 -6.03 -0.34 2.99
N PHE A 122 -7.16 0.00 2.40
CA PHE A 122 -7.24 0.31 0.99
C PHE A 122 -7.49 1.79 0.77
N ILE A 123 -6.68 2.44 -0.07
CA ILE A 123 -6.84 3.84 -0.41
C ILE A 123 -7.55 3.94 -1.76
N LEU A 124 -8.64 4.70 -1.80
CA LEU A 124 -9.40 5.00 -3.01
C LEU A 124 -9.24 6.47 -3.42
N PRO A 125 -9.28 6.79 -4.71
CA PRO A 125 -9.49 8.17 -5.17
C PRO A 125 -10.93 8.60 -4.85
N PRO A 126 -11.23 9.92 -4.83
CA PRO A 126 -12.60 10.40 -4.61
C PRO A 126 -13.53 10.17 -5.80
N ALA A 127 -12.97 10.03 -7.00
CA ALA A 127 -13.69 9.75 -8.24
C ALA A 127 -12.72 9.20 -9.31
N ARG A 128 -13.29 8.54 -10.33
CA ARG A 128 -12.53 8.04 -11.49
C ARG A 128 -11.85 9.16 -12.27
N GLU A 129 -12.54 10.27 -12.47
CA GLU A 129 -12.05 11.45 -13.18
C GLU A 129 -10.83 12.06 -12.50
N GLU A 130 -10.82 12.06 -11.18
CA GLU A 130 -9.67 12.54 -10.39
C GLU A 130 -8.47 11.60 -10.55
N LEU A 131 -8.70 10.30 -10.61
CA LEU A 131 -7.65 9.32 -10.89
C LEU A 131 -7.03 9.56 -12.28
N GLU A 132 -7.85 9.75 -13.31
CA GLU A 132 -7.39 10.06 -14.66
C GLU A 132 -6.59 11.36 -14.68
N ARG A 133 -7.07 12.42 -14.03
CA ARG A 133 -6.37 13.69 -13.90
C ARG A 133 -4.99 13.50 -13.27
N ARG A 134 -4.91 12.80 -12.13
CA ARG A 134 -3.65 12.55 -11.42
C ARG A 134 -2.65 11.74 -12.24
N LEU A 135 -3.11 10.80 -13.05
CA LEU A 135 -2.25 10.04 -13.97
C LEU A 135 -1.68 10.92 -15.09
N LYS A 136 -2.50 11.83 -15.65
CA LYS A 136 -2.08 12.79 -16.69
C LYS A 136 -1.11 13.84 -16.15
N ASP A 137 -1.36 14.38 -14.95
CA ASP A 137 -0.56 15.46 -14.35
C ASP A 137 0.90 15.02 -14.04
N ARG A 138 1.17 13.72 -13.98
CA ARG A 138 2.55 13.22 -13.85
C ARG A 138 3.43 13.52 -15.05
N GLY A 139 2.86 13.70 -16.25
CA GLY A 139 3.55 14.13 -17.45
C GLY A 139 4.62 13.18 -17.98
N THR A 140 4.66 11.94 -17.50
CA THR A 140 5.71 10.94 -17.81
C THR A 140 5.25 9.85 -18.77
N ASP A 141 3.95 9.72 -18.99
CA ASP A 141 3.35 8.60 -19.70
C ASP A 141 2.61 9.09 -20.97
N SER A 142 2.57 8.25 -22.02
CA SER A 142 1.75 8.49 -23.20
C SER A 142 0.26 8.24 -22.88
N ASP A 143 -0.64 8.78 -23.71
CA ASP A 143 -2.08 8.58 -23.57
C ASP A 143 -2.48 7.09 -23.56
N GLU A 144 -1.80 6.25 -24.34
CA GLU A 144 -2.01 4.79 -24.37
C GLU A 144 -1.62 4.13 -23.05
N VAL A 145 -0.50 4.56 -22.45
CA VAL A 145 -0.04 4.06 -21.14
C VAL A 145 -1.02 4.51 -20.05
N ILE A 146 -1.49 5.77 -20.11
CA ILE A 146 -2.49 6.31 -19.18
C ILE A 146 -3.79 5.50 -19.26
N ALA A 147 -4.32 5.24 -20.46
CA ALA A 147 -5.54 4.48 -20.65
C ALA A 147 -5.43 3.06 -20.08
N ARG A 148 -4.30 2.37 -20.31
CA ARG A 148 -4.05 1.05 -19.73
C ARG A 148 -3.99 1.10 -18.20
N ARG A 149 -3.26 2.07 -17.63
CA ARG A 149 -3.15 2.24 -16.17
C ARG A 149 -4.48 2.57 -15.52
N LEU A 150 -5.33 3.32 -16.21
CA LEU A 150 -6.68 3.62 -15.72
C LEU A 150 -7.55 2.36 -15.69
N GLN A 151 -7.52 1.55 -16.73
CA GLN A 151 -8.24 0.28 -16.77
C GLN A 151 -7.75 -0.71 -15.69
N GLU A 152 -6.44 -0.80 -15.47
CA GLU A 152 -5.86 -1.62 -14.40
C GLU A 152 -6.31 -1.10 -13.02
N ALA A 153 -6.28 0.23 -12.82
CA ALA A 153 -6.70 0.85 -11.57
C ALA A 153 -8.18 0.66 -11.27
N GLU A 154 -9.06 0.67 -12.28
CA GLU A 154 -10.49 0.33 -12.15
C GLU A 154 -10.67 -1.12 -11.67
N GLY A 155 -9.88 -2.05 -12.22
CA GLY A 155 -9.84 -3.43 -11.75
C GLY A 155 -9.38 -3.53 -10.30
N ASP A 156 -8.28 -2.84 -9.95
CA ASP A 156 -7.75 -2.82 -8.58
C ASP A 156 -8.77 -2.27 -7.58
N MET A 157 -9.55 -1.25 -7.95
CA MET A 157 -10.56 -0.63 -7.09
C MET A 157 -11.63 -1.63 -6.64
N THR A 158 -11.93 -2.66 -7.43
CA THR A 158 -12.96 -3.67 -7.08
C THR A 158 -12.61 -4.51 -5.84
N HIS A 159 -11.33 -4.52 -5.42
CA HIS A 159 -10.83 -5.29 -4.27
C HIS A 159 -10.91 -4.58 -2.92
N TRP A 160 -11.50 -3.39 -2.86
CA TRP A 160 -11.56 -2.57 -1.65
C TRP A 160 -12.22 -3.26 -0.46
N ASP A 161 -13.25 -4.09 -0.71
CA ASP A 161 -14.02 -4.78 0.33
C ASP A 161 -13.30 -6.00 0.93
N GLU A 162 -12.15 -6.38 0.37
CA GLU A 162 -11.25 -7.37 0.96
C GLU A 162 -10.43 -6.82 2.14
N PHE A 163 -10.40 -5.50 2.33
CA PHE A 163 -9.59 -4.82 3.33
C PHE A 163 -10.40 -4.48 4.59
N ASP A 164 -9.72 -4.35 5.74
CA ASP A 164 -10.37 -4.00 7.00
C ASP A 164 -10.86 -2.56 7.02
N PHE A 165 -10.08 -1.66 6.39
CA PHE A 165 -10.35 -0.22 6.36
C PHE A 165 -10.21 0.34 4.94
N VAL A 166 -10.98 1.40 4.67
CA VAL A 166 -10.91 2.13 3.39
C VAL A 166 -10.81 3.62 3.67
N ILE A 167 -9.83 4.27 3.01
CA ILE A 167 -9.60 5.71 3.07
C ILE A 167 -9.88 6.30 1.69
N VAL A 168 -10.72 7.32 1.61
CA VAL A 168 -10.95 8.06 0.37
C VAL A 168 -10.06 9.29 0.34
N ASN A 169 -9.07 9.32 -0.56
CA ASN A 169 -8.10 10.39 -0.70
C ASN A 169 -8.65 11.53 -1.57
N ASP A 170 -9.62 12.25 -1.01
CA ASP A 170 -10.19 13.47 -1.59
C ASP A 170 -9.40 14.70 -1.13
N ASP A 171 -9.30 14.91 0.16
CA ASP A 171 -8.43 15.88 0.81
C ASP A 171 -7.26 15.17 1.50
N LEU A 172 -6.04 15.63 1.22
CA LEU A 172 -4.82 14.98 1.67
C LEU A 172 -4.67 14.98 3.20
N ASP A 173 -4.97 16.11 3.85
CA ASP A 173 -4.83 16.24 5.31
C ASP A 173 -5.88 15.43 6.05
N ILE A 174 -7.11 15.38 5.53
CA ILE A 174 -8.18 14.54 6.06
C ILE A 174 -7.79 13.07 5.92
N ALA A 175 -7.35 12.63 4.74
CA ALA A 175 -6.97 11.25 4.48
C ALA A 175 -5.79 10.78 5.34
N VAL A 176 -4.79 11.64 5.59
CA VAL A 176 -3.70 11.34 6.54
C VAL A 176 -4.23 11.21 7.94
N GLY A 177 -5.12 12.12 8.39
CA GLY A 177 -5.74 12.03 9.72
C GLY A 177 -6.58 10.77 9.93
N GLU A 178 -7.28 10.32 8.88
CA GLU A 178 -8.01 9.03 8.91
C GLU A 178 -7.05 7.84 9.00
N LEU A 179 -5.92 7.85 8.27
CA LEU A 179 -4.88 6.83 8.39
C LEU A 179 -4.27 6.80 9.81
N GLU A 180 -3.97 7.97 10.39
CA GLU A 180 -3.49 8.09 11.78
C GLU A 180 -4.51 7.50 12.76
N ALA A 181 -5.80 7.79 12.57
CA ALA A 181 -6.85 7.22 13.39
C ALA A 181 -6.92 5.68 13.31
N VAL A 182 -6.71 5.10 12.12
CA VAL A 182 -6.65 3.64 11.96
C VAL A 182 -5.42 3.07 12.70
N VAL A 183 -4.26 3.67 12.56
CA VAL A 183 -3.02 3.25 13.23
C VAL A 183 -3.17 3.32 14.76
N ASP A 184 -3.82 4.34 15.27
CA ASP A 184 -4.14 4.52 16.69
C ASP A 184 -5.24 3.57 17.21
N GLY A 185 -5.88 2.79 16.35
CA GLY A 185 -7.01 1.93 16.70
C GLY A 185 -8.34 2.67 16.90
N LYS A 186 -8.48 3.87 16.32
CA LYS A 186 -9.67 4.74 16.38
C LYS A 186 -10.37 4.89 15.01
N GLY A 187 -10.04 4.05 14.04
CA GLY A 187 -10.50 4.14 12.65
C GLY A 187 -11.88 3.53 12.37
N ASP A 188 -12.77 3.40 13.35
CA ASP A 188 -14.05 2.68 13.15
C ASP A 188 -14.93 3.26 12.03
N ALA A 189 -14.88 4.57 11.79
CA ALA A 189 -15.59 5.23 10.70
C ALA A 189 -15.13 4.75 9.31
N ASN A 190 -13.90 4.28 9.19
CA ASN A 190 -13.28 3.84 7.95
C ASN A 190 -13.31 2.32 7.74
N ARG A 191 -14.03 1.58 8.61
CA ARG A 191 -14.18 0.13 8.39
C ARG A 191 -14.90 -0.16 7.09
N SER A 192 -14.38 -1.09 6.30
CA SER A 192 -15.01 -1.52 5.04
C SER A 192 -16.41 -2.11 5.23
N SER A 193 -16.73 -2.57 6.44
CA SER A 193 -18.05 -3.05 6.84
C SER A 193 -19.04 -1.94 7.23
N SER A 194 -18.59 -0.67 7.37
CA SER A 194 -19.46 0.46 7.72
C SER A 194 -20.51 0.72 6.63
N PRO A 195 -21.82 0.73 6.94
CA PRO A 195 -22.86 1.02 5.96
C PRO A 195 -22.74 2.43 5.36
N GLU A 196 -22.34 3.40 6.17
CA GLU A 196 -22.19 4.79 5.76
C GLU A 196 -21.04 4.93 4.74
N LEU A 197 -19.91 4.25 5.01
CA LEU A 197 -18.79 4.22 4.09
C LEU A 197 -19.18 3.52 2.78
N ARG A 198 -19.85 2.37 2.84
CA ARG A 198 -20.31 1.62 1.65
C ARG A 198 -21.21 2.46 0.77
N GLN A 199 -22.15 3.20 1.34
CA GLN A 199 -23.02 4.11 0.59
C GLN A 199 -22.22 5.21 -0.12
N LYS A 200 -21.20 5.78 0.55
CA LYS A 200 -20.28 6.77 -0.06
C LYS A 200 -19.50 6.15 -1.23
N LEU A 201 -19.02 4.91 -1.07
CA LEU A 201 -18.20 4.23 -2.08
C LEU A 201 -19.01 3.83 -3.33
N GLU A 202 -20.31 3.58 -3.23
CA GLU A 202 -21.17 3.32 -4.38
C GLU A 202 -21.08 4.42 -5.44
N SER A 203 -20.92 5.69 -5.03
CA SER A 203 -20.77 6.81 -5.96
C SER A 203 -19.37 6.94 -6.59
N ILE A 204 -18.37 6.28 -6.05
CA ILE A 204 -16.97 6.31 -6.51
C ILE A 204 -16.69 5.15 -7.48
N LEU A 205 -17.38 4.04 -7.28
CA LEU A 205 -17.14 2.77 -7.96
C LEU A 205 -18.06 2.51 -9.17
N VAL A 206 -18.92 3.47 -9.50
CA VAL A 206 -19.85 3.41 -10.66
C VAL A 206 -19.19 3.81 -11.97
#